data_2ecd939b8042d4224f2e7db9c400b10c
#
_entry.id   2ecd939b8042d4224f2e7db9c400b10c
#
_cell.length_a   1.000
_cell.length_b   1.000
_cell.length_c   1.000
_cell.angle_alpha   90.00
_cell.angle_beta   90.00
_cell.angle_gamma   90.00
#
_symmetry.space_group_name_H-M   'P 1'
#
loop_
_entity.id
_entity.type
_entity.pdbx_description
1 polymer ?
#
loop_
_entity_poly.entity_id
_entity_poly.type
_entity_poly.pdbx_seq_one_letter_code
_entity_poly.pdbx_strand_id
1 'polypeptide(L)'
;MSAIHDKEVSQAKKDIVASLKEEMQSAKGAVFTTYKGLTVAQDTQLRRALREAGVSYHVIKNTLTTIAAKELGLDELVPHLNGTTALASSKEDAVAPAKVISEFIKKNKLADAGILNVKVGLVDGKVIDAKEVEALASLPSREVLIAKLLGSMQSPISGTVGVLQGVIRNAVYVLDAIRQQKESA
;
A
#
# COMPACT_ATOMS: atom_id res chain seq x y z
N MET A 1 48.48 1.90 3.77
CA MET A 1 48.63 1.59 2.34
C MET A 1 47.62 0.55 1.95
N SER A 2 46.46 0.98 1.45
CA SER A 2 45.47 0.06 0.88
C SER A 2 44.92 0.79 -0.35
N ALA A 3 45.51 0.47 -1.51
CA ALA A 3 44.99 0.83 -2.81
C ALA A 3 43.73 0.01 -3.04
N ILE A 4 42.57 0.50 -2.58
CA ILE A 4 41.29 -0.05 -2.95
C ILE A 4 41.07 0.39 -4.39
N HIS A 5 41.35 -0.56 -5.23
CA HIS A 5 41.02 -0.74 -6.61
C HIS A 5 39.78 0.13 -7.01
N ASP A 6 40.06 1.27 -7.58
CA ASP A 6 39.06 2.14 -8.21
C ASP A 6 38.62 1.48 -9.52
N LYS A 7 37.78 0.42 -9.33
CA LYS A 7 37.19 -0.31 -10.44
C LYS A 7 36.21 0.65 -11.06
N GLU A 8 36.49 1.16 -12.25
CA GLU A 8 35.58 1.96 -13.05
C GLU A 8 34.18 1.35 -12.97
N VAL A 9 33.30 2.01 -12.25
CA VAL A 9 31.92 1.54 -12.09
C VAL A 9 31.28 1.66 -13.46
N SER A 10 31.01 0.52 -14.09
CA SER A 10 30.40 0.45 -15.43
C SER A 10 29.22 1.43 -15.52
N GLN A 11 29.17 2.22 -16.56
CA GLN A 11 28.11 3.20 -16.85
C GLN A 11 26.72 2.59 -16.60
N ALA A 12 26.50 1.37 -17.09
CA ALA A 12 25.24 0.63 -16.88
C ALA A 12 24.83 0.48 -15.41
N LYS A 13 25.79 0.39 -14.48
CA LYS A 13 25.45 0.33 -13.03
C LYS A 13 25.05 1.69 -12.48
N LYS A 14 25.68 2.75 -12.96
CA LYS A 14 25.33 4.14 -12.60
C LYS A 14 23.93 4.46 -13.09
N ASP A 15 23.60 4.06 -14.31
CA ASP A 15 22.28 4.27 -14.90
C ASP A 15 21.19 3.53 -14.13
N ILE A 16 21.45 2.29 -13.70
CA ILE A 16 20.51 1.53 -12.89
C ILE A 16 20.31 2.18 -11.51
N VAL A 17 21.37 2.66 -10.87
CA VAL A 17 21.26 3.37 -9.59
C VAL A 17 20.47 4.66 -9.75
N ALA A 18 20.71 5.41 -10.84
CA ALA A 18 19.95 6.63 -11.15
C ALA A 18 18.45 6.33 -11.37
N SER A 19 18.13 5.30 -12.15
CA SER A 19 16.74 4.88 -12.37
C SER A 19 16.05 4.46 -11.07
N LEU A 20 16.75 3.68 -10.21
CA LEU A 20 16.22 3.27 -8.90
C LEU A 20 15.99 4.47 -7.98
N LYS A 21 16.87 5.48 -8.02
CA LYS A 21 16.68 6.73 -7.27
C LYS A 21 15.43 7.48 -7.73
N GLU A 22 15.27 7.64 -9.03
CA GLU A 22 14.10 8.29 -9.60
C GLU A 22 12.81 7.54 -9.26
N GLU A 23 12.83 6.21 -9.33
CA GLU A 23 11.68 5.40 -8.91
C GLU A 23 11.37 5.59 -7.43
N MET A 24 12.36 5.52 -6.55
CA MET A 24 12.17 5.68 -5.10
C MET A 24 11.71 7.10 -4.71
N GLN A 25 12.20 8.13 -5.42
CA GLN A 25 11.78 9.52 -5.18
C GLN A 25 10.40 9.83 -5.75
N SER A 26 10.07 9.29 -6.94
CA SER A 26 8.79 9.54 -7.59
C SER A 26 7.64 8.68 -7.05
N ALA A 27 7.96 7.57 -6.38
CA ALA A 27 6.97 6.68 -5.79
C ALA A 27 6.37 7.30 -4.52
N LYS A 28 5.04 7.38 -4.47
CA LYS A 28 4.30 7.69 -3.24
C LYS A 28 4.29 6.50 -2.29
N GLY A 29 4.34 5.29 -2.83
CA GLY A 29 4.45 4.06 -2.06
C GLY A 29 5.29 3.03 -2.78
N ALA A 30 6.19 2.40 -2.05
CA ALA A 30 7.00 1.29 -2.53
C ALA A 30 7.07 0.19 -1.46
N VAL A 31 7.06 -1.06 -1.89
CA VAL A 31 7.09 -2.22 -1.00
C VAL A 31 8.21 -3.16 -1.45
N PHE A 32 9.08 -3.50 -0.52
CA PHE A 32 10.15 -4.47 -0.73
C PHE A 32 9.70 -5.85 -0.28
N THR A 33 9.78 -6.81 -1.18
CA THR A 33 9.32 -8.19 -0.93
C THR A 33 10.42 -9.19 -1.20
N THR A 34 10.34 -10.33 -0.52
CA THR A 34 11.10 -11.53 -0.89
C THR A 34 10.31 -12.30 -1.94
N TYR A 35 10.98 -12.89 -2.95
CA TYR A 35 10.31 -13.67 -4.01
C TYR A 35 10.91 -15.08 -4.18
N LYS A 36 11.43 -15.66 -3.11
CA LYS A 36 12.10 -16.96 -3.18
C LYS A 36 11.08 -18.10 -3.23
N GLY A 37 11.04 -18.85 -4.33
CA GLY A 37 10.21 -20.04 -4.44
C GLY A 37 8.86 -19.87 -5.16
N LEU A 38 8.60 -18.71 -5.79
CA LEU A 38 7.44 -18.53 -6.68
C LEU A 38 7.57 -19.40 -7.93
N THR A 39 6.49 -20.03 -8.34
CA THR A 39 6.40 -20.67 -9.65
C THR A 39 6.25 -19.61 -10.75
N VAL A 40 6.65 -19.95 -11.98
CA VAL A 40 6.53 -19.05 -13.14
C VAL A 40 5.08 -18.59 -13.36
N ALA A 41 4.12 -19.48 -13.14
CA ALA A 41 2.69 -19.16 -13.26
C ALA A 41 2.26 -18.11 -12.21
N GLN A 42 2.69 -18.27 -10.96
CA GLN A 42 2.40 -17.33 -9.87
C GLN A 42 3.06 -15.97 -10.09
N ASP A 43 4.33 -15.94 -10.54
CA ASP A 43 5.02 -14.67 -10.85
C ASP A 43 4.32 -13.93 -11.99
N THR A 44 3.89 -14.65 -13.03
CA THR A 44 3.14 -14.04 -14.14
C THR A 44 1.81 -13.46 -13.68
N GLN A 45 1.08 -14.17 -12.82
CA GLN A 45 -0.18 -13.68 -12.24
C GLN A 45 0.05 -12.46 -11.34
N LEU A 46 1.09 -12.48 -10.50
CA LEU A 46 1.45 -11.35 -9.64
C LEU A 46 1.79 -10.11 -10.47
N ARG A 47 2.65 -10.26 -11.48
CA ARG A 47 3.01 -9.15 -12.38
C ARG A 47 1.81 -8.58 -13.12
N ARG A 48 0.87 -9.44 -13.53
CA ARG A 48 -0.36 -9.01 -14.18
C ARG A 48 -1.23 -8.20 -13.21
N ALA A 49 -1.48 -8.71 -12.01
CA ALA A 49 -2.27 -8.03 -11.01
C ALA A 49 -1.66 -6.66 -10.59
N LEU A 50 -0.33 -6.61 -10.44
CA LEU A 50 0.38 -5.36 -10.13
C LEU A 50 0.28 -4.35 -11.27
N ARG A 51 0.40 -4.81 -12.52
CA ARG A 51 0.28 -3.93 -13.70
C ARG A 51 -1.15 -3.39 -13.86
N GLU A 52 -2.17 -4.20 -13.60
CA GLU A 52 -3.57 -3.79 -13.61
C GLU A 52 -3.86 -2.72 -12.52
N ALA A 53 -3.12 -2.76 -11.41
CA ALA A 53 -3.19 -1.77 -10.34
C ALA A 53 -2.25 -0.55 -10.52
N GLY A 54 -1.58 -0.41 -11.69
CA GLY A 54 -0.66 0.70 -11.95
C GLY A 54 0.64 0.66 -11.12
N VAL A 55 1.03 -0.54 -10.67
CA VAL A 55 2.24 -0.75 -9.86
C VAL A 55 3.37 -1.31 -10.73
N SER A 56 4.52 -0.66 -10.71
CA SER A 56 5.75 -1.15 -11.32
C SER A 56 6.40 -2.20 -10.43
N TYR A 57 6.80 -3.33 -11.00
CA TYR A 57 7.41 -4.42 -10.24
C TYR A 57 8.74 -4.84 -10.87
N HIS A 58 9.82 -4.64 -10.13
CA HIS A 58 11.19 -4.93 -10.58
C HIS A 58 11.94 -5.76 -9.54
N VAL A 59 12.70 -6.75 -10.04
CA VAL A 59 13.68 -7.46 -9.20
C VAL A 59 14.96 -6.65 -9.18
N ILE A 60 15.42 -6.32 -7.99
CA ILE A 60 16.54 -5.41 -7.78
C ILE A 60 17.71 -6.12 -7.09
N LYS A 61 18.91 -5.64 -7.36
CA LYS A 61 20.13 -6.13 -6.70
C LYS A 61 20.38 -5.32 -5.42
N ASN A 62 20.43 -5.99 -4.27
CA ASN A 62 20.58 -5.36 -2.95
C ASN A 62 21.73 -4.36 -2.87
N THR A 63 22.89 -4.69 -3.46
CA THR A 63 24.06 -3.81 -3.43
C THR A 63 23.82 -2.47 -4.13
N LEU A 64 23.08 -2.46 -5.25
CA LEU A 64 22.74 -1.23 -5.98
C LEU A 64 21.66 -0.43 -5.22
N THR A 65 20.70 -1.13 -4.67
CA THR A 65 19.64 -0.52 -3.84
C THR A 65 20.22 0.10 -2.57
N THR A 66 21.22 -0.54 -1.93
CA THR A 66 21.90 0.02 -0.75
C THR A 66 22.61 1.32 -1.09
N ILE A 67 23.23 1.42 -2.27
CA ILE A 67 23.88 2.66 -2.72
C ILE A 67 22.83 3.74 -2.92
N ALA A 68 21.74 3.43 -3.65
CA ALA A 68 20.64 4.36 -3.89
C ALA A 68 19.99 4.83 -2.57
N ALA A 69 19.74 3.91 -1.63
CA ALA A 69 19.16 4.21 -0.32
C ALA A 69 20.04 5.15 0.52
N LYS A 70 21.34 4.90 0.58
CA LYS A 70 22.30 5.77 1.28
C LYS A 70 22.35 7.18 0.69
N GLU A 71 22.32 7.30 -0.63
CA GLU A 71 22.33 8.59 -1.29
C GLU A 71 21.01 9.37 -1.12
N LEU A 72 19.91 8.67 -0.79
CA LEU A 72 18.61 9.26 -0.44
C LEU A 72 18.45 9.51 1.07
N GLY A 73 19.42 9.12 1.91
CA GLY A 73 19.33 9.25 3.37
C GLY A 73 18.39 8.23 4.03
N LEU A 74 18.10 7.11 3.35
CA LEU A 74 17.23 6.03 3.82
C LEU A 74 18.06 4.89 4.43
N ASP A 75 18.90 5.20 5.42
CA ASP A 75 19.79 4.22 6.04
C ASP A 75 19.04 3.10 6.78
N GLU A 76 17.83 3.39 7.27
CA GLU A 76 16.96 2.42 7.94
C GLU A 76 16.53 1.26 7.02
N LEU A 77 16.58 1.45 5.71
CA LEU A 77 16.24 0.43 4.72
C LEU A 77 17.35 -0.63 4.56
N VAL A 78 18.59 -0.25 4.80
CA VAL A 78 19.77 -1.09 4.55
C VAL A 78 19.75 -2.45 5.29
N PRO A 79 19.42 -2.52 6.60
CA PRO A 79 19.38 -3.79 7.32
C PRO A 79 18.34 -4.78 6.79
N HIS A 80 17.29 -4.29 6.11
CA HIS A 80 16.20 -5.11 5.56
C HIS A 80 16.50 -5.65 4.15
N LEU A 81 17.55 -5.17 3.47
CA LEU A 81 17.94 -5.58 2.12
C LEU A 81 18.77 -6.87 2.10
N ASN A 82 18.32 -7.93 2.77
CA ASN A 82 18.99 -9.22 2.82
C ASN A 82 18.30 -10.26 1.92
N GLY A 83 19.06 -11.11 1.21
CA GLY A 83 18.52 -12.15 0.35
C GLY A 83 17.91 -11.63 -0.95
N THR A 84 16.95 -12.36 -1.50
CA THR A 84 16.24 -11.95 -2.73
C THR A 84 15.31 -10.79 -2.45
N THR A 85 15.33 -9.75 -3.29
CA THR A 85 14.53 -8.56 -3.09
C THR A 85 13.90 -8.11 -4.41
N ALA A 86 12.59 -7.89 -4.37
CA ALA A 86 11.85 -7.25 -5.43
C ALA A 86 11.22 -5.96 -4.91
N LEU A 87 11.12 -4.96 -5.75
CA LEU A 87 10.53 -3.66 -5.50
C LEU A 87 9.22 -3.56 -6.25
N ALA A 88 8.15 -3.25 -5.55
CA ALA A 88 6.86 -2.86 -6.12
C ALA A 88 6.63 -1.38 -5.81
N SER A 89 6.61 -0.53 -6.80
CA SER A 89 6.49 0.93 -6.65
C SER A 89 5.25 1.47 -7.36
N SER A 90 4.56 2.43 -6.74
CA SER A 90 3.45 3.16 -7.36
C SER A 90 3.65 4.67 -7.22
N LYS A 91 3.36 5.39 -8.30
CA LYS A 91 3.43 6.87 -8.36
C LYS A 91 2.10 7.52 -7.98
N GLU A 92 1.00 6.80 -8.13
CA GLU A 92 -0.35 7.35 -7.94
C GLU A 92 -0.88 7.11 -6.54
N ASP A 93 -0.82 5.86 -6.07
CA ASP A 93 -1.39 5.45 -4.79
C ASP A 93 -0.34 4.75 -3.91
N ALA A 94 -0.16 5.25 -2.69
CA ALA A 94 0.76 4.68 -1.71
C ALA A 94 0.31 3.30 -1.18
N VAL A 95 -1.00 3.03 -1.22
CA VAL A 95 -1.60 1.80 -0.66
C VAL A 95 -1.64 0.66 -1.68
N ALA A 96 -1.74 0.98 -2.98
CA ALA A 96 -1.92 0.00 -4.04
C ALA A 96 -0.91 -1.16 -4.03
N PRO A 97 0.43 -0.92 -3.94
CA PRO A 97 1.40 -2.02 -3.93
C PRO A 97 1.25 -2.93 -2.70
N ALA A 98 1.01 -2.36 -1.52
CA ALA A 98 0.81 -3.13 -0.29
C ALA A 98 -0.45 -4.01 -0.36
N LYS A 99 -1.55 -3.45 -0.89
CA LYS A 99 -2.84 -4.12 -1.01
C LYS A 99 -2.77 -5.32 -1.96
N VAL A 100 -2.28 -5.11 -3.18
CA VAL A 100 -2.19 -6.17 -4.20
C VAL A 100 -1.29 -7.32 -3.72
N ILE A 101 -0.14 -7.00 -3.12
CA ILE A 101 0.78 -8.01 -2.59
C ILE A 101 0.12 -8.78 -1.43
N SER A 102 -0.52 -8.11 -0.48
CA SER A 102 -1.20 -8.75 0.65
C SER A 102 -2.38 -9.63 0.20
N GLU A 103 -3.19 -9.17 -0.76
CA GLU A 103 -4.27 -9.95 -1.34
C GLU A 103 -3.74 -11.20 -2.08
N PHE A 104 -2.64 -11.04 -2.83
CA PHE A 104 -2.01 -12.14 -3.54
C PHE A 104 -1.44 -13.19 -2.58
N ILE A 105 -0.79 -12.77 -1.49
CA ILE A 105 -0.27 -13.64 -0.43
C ILE A 105 -1.42 -14.45 0.20
N LYS A 106 -2.52 -13.76 0.56
CA LYS A 106 -3.71 -14.39 1.16
C LYS A 106 -4.39 -15.37 0.22
N LYS A 107 -4.59 -14.98 -1.04
CA LYS A 107 -5.27 -15.79 -2.06
C LYS A 107 -4.53 -17.10 -2.38
N ASN A 108 -3.22 -17.06 -2.41
CA ASN A 108 -2.38 -18.22 -2.75
C ASN A 108 -1.81 -18.94 -1.52
N LYS A 109 -2.17 -18.53 -0.29
CA LYS A 109 -1.65 -19.08 0.98
C LYS A 109 -0.11 -19.13 1.03
N LEU A 110 0.53 -18.12 0.45
CA LEU A 110 1.99 -18.06 0.33
C LEU A 110 2.69 -17.61 1.63
N ALA A 111 1.93 -17.03 2.57
CA ALA A 111 2.45 -16.62 3.87
C ALA A 111 3.02 -17.79 4.67
N ASP A 112 2.28 -18.91 4.72
CA ASP A 112 2.66 -20.11 5.49
C ASP A 112 3.90 -20.80 4.91
N ALA A 113 4.11 -20.68 3.59
CA ALA A 113 5.25 -21.26 2.89
C ALA A 113 6.52 -20.37 2.93
N GLY A 114 6.43 -19.13 3.45
CA GLY A 114 7.55 -18.18 3.49
C GLY A 114 8.08 -17.75 2.12
N ILE A 115 7.29 -17.97 1.06
CA ILE A 115 7.71 -17.80 -0.34
C ILE A 115 7.71 -16.32 -0.74
N LEU A 116 6.65 -15.59 -0.37
CA LEU A 116 6.49 -14.16 -0.65
C LEU A 116 6.22 -13.43 0.65
N ASN A 117 7.22 -12.76 1.20
CA ASN A 117 7.11 -12.00 2.43
C ASN A 117 7.41 -10.53 2.17
N VAL A 118 6.64 -9.66 2.81
CA VAL A 118 6.95 -8.24 2.86
C VAL A 118 8.09 -8.02 3.85
N LYS A 119 9.12 -7.30 3.45
CA LYS A 119 10.26 -6.94 4.30
C LYS A 119 10.06 -5.59 4.94
N VAL A 120 9.83 -4.59 4.11
CA VAL A 120 9.76 -3.18 4.50
C VAL A 120 8.99 -2.42 3.43
N GLY A 121 8.32 -1.36 3.81
CA GLY A 121 7.68 -0.41 2.90
C GLY A 121 8.35 0.95 2.94
N LEU A 122 8.14 1.73 1.90
CA LEU A 122 8.50 3.14 1.81
C LEU A 122 7.22 3.91 1.44
N VAL A 123 6.81 4.86 2.27
CA VAL A 123 5.63 5.71 2.03
C VAL A 123 6.03 7.16 2.25
N ASP A 124 5.88 7.98 1.21
CA ASP A 124 6.24 9.39 1.22
C ASP A 124 7.65 9.67 1.81
N GLY A 125 8.62 8.80 1.47
CA GLY A 125 10.01 8.90 1.94
C GLY A 125 10.28 8.40 3.37
N LYS A 126 9.28 7.80 4.04
CA LYS A 126 9.44 7.16 5.35
C LYS A 126 9.48 5.65 5.21
N VAL A 127 10.41 5.04 5.92
CA VAL A 127 10.52 3.57 5.99
C VAL A 127 9.51 3.06 7.02
N ILE A 128 8.75 2.05 6.65
CA ILE A 128 7.73 1.42 7.49
C ILE A 128 7.97 -0.08 7.58
N ASP A 129 7.77 -0.65 8.76
CA ASP A 129 7.95 -2.08 9.03
C ASP A 129 6.90 -2.97 8.34
N ALA A 130 7.20 -4.28 8.24
CA ALA A 130 6.30 -5.24 7.63
C ALA A 130 4.89 -5.26 8.26
N LYS A 131 4.78 -5.07 9.58
CA LYS A 131 3.49 -4.99 10.30
C LYS A 131 2.68 -3.76 9.89
N GLU A 132 3.36 -2.64 9.71
CA GLU A 132 2.73 -1.39 9.27
C GLU A 132 2.29 -1.48 7.81
N VAL A 133 3.06 -2.18 6.96
CA VAL A 133 2.65 -2.47 5.57
C VAL A 133 1.39 -3.35 5.53
N GLU A 134 1.25 -4.32 6.42
CA GLU A 134 0.01 -5.11 6.53
C GLU A 134 -1.18 -4.26 7.00
N ALA A 135 -0.97 -3.38 7.95
CA ALA A 135 -1.99 -2.41 8.37
C ALA A 135 -2.38 -1.49 7.21
N LEU A 136 -1.39 -1.00 6.46
CA LEU A 136 -1.58 -0.16 5.28
C LEU A 136 -2.35 -0.89 4.17
N ALA A 137 -2.09 -2.19 3.96
CA ALA A 137 -2.82 -3.02 3.00
C ALA A 137 -4.30 -3.22 3.36
N SER A 138 -4.66 -3.08 4.65
CA SER A 138 -6.04 -3.16 5.11
C SER A 138 -6.83 -1.86 4.88
N LEU A 139 -6.15 -0.74 4.57
CA LEU A 139 -6.79 0.54 4.33
C LEU A 139 -7.48 0.57 2.95
N PRO A 140 -8.62 1.24 2.84
CA PRO A 140 -9.22 1.54 1.55
C PRO A 140 -8.38 2.55 0.77
N SER A 141 -8.72 2.75 -0.52
CA SER A 141 -8.01 3.73 -1.36
C SER A 141 -8.04 5.15 -0.77
N ARG A 142 -7.10 5.99 -1.16
CA ARG A 142 -6.99 7.37 -0.71
C ARG A 142 -8.29 8.16 -0.87
N GLU A 143 -9.00 7.95 -1.97
CA GLU A 143 -10.28 8.62 -2.24
C GLU A 143 -11.37 8.23 -1.22
N VAL A 144 -11.44 6.94 -0.89
CA VAL A 144 -12.39 6.43 0.12
C VAL A 144 -12.03 6.94 1.52
N LEU A 145 -10.74 7.09 1.84
CA LEU A 145 -10.30 7.67 3.12
C LEU A 145 -10.71 9.15 3.22
N ILE A 146 -10.53 9.92 2.15
CA ILE A 146 -10.98 11.32 2.09
C ILE A 146 -12.51 11.39 2.21
N ALA A 147 -13.24 10.54 1.51
CA ALA A 147 -14.70 10.49 1.61
C ALA A 147 -15.17 10.16 3.04
N LYS A 148 -14.53 9.22 3.72
CA LYS A 148 -14.81 8.91 5.13
C LYS A 148 -14.50 10.08 6.06
N LEU A 149 -13.39 10.79 5.83
CA LEU A 149 -13.03 11.97 6.60
C LEU A 149 -14.10 13.07 6.42
N LEU A 150 -14.50 13.38 5.19
CA LEU A 150 -15.53 14.36 4.90
C LEU A 150 -16.87 13.97 5.53
N GLY A 151 -17.25 12.68 5.44
CA GLY A 151 -18.45 12.15 6.09
C GLY A 151 -18.41 12.29 7.60
N SER A 152 -17.27 12.03 8.24
CA SER A 152 -17.13 12.20 9.69
C SER A 152 -17.21 13.67 10.12
N MET A 153 -16.71 14.60 9.31
CA MET A 153 -16.82 16.03 9.58
C MET A 153 -18.27 16.56 9.42
N GLN A 154 -19.06 15.94 8.53
CA GLN A 154 -20.47 16.28 8.34
C GLN A 154 -21.39 15.62 9.38
N SER A 155 -20.94 14.55 10.01
CA SER A 155 -21.73 13.75 10.96
C SER A 155 -22.37 14.58 12.11
N PRO A 156 -21.66 15.51 12.77
CA PRO A 156 -22.25 16.34 13.83
C PRO A 156 -23.41 17.21 13.32
N ILE A 157 -23.29 17.75 12.11
CA ILE A 157 -24.33 18.61 11.50
C ILE A 157 -25.55 17.76 11.14
N SER A 158 -25.32 16.63 10.49
CA SER A 158 -26.38 15.70 10.10
C SER A 158 -27.08 15.10 11.34
N GLY A 159 -26.35 14.87 12.42
CA GLY A 159 -26.89 14.39 13.68
C GLY A 159 -27.86 15.38 14.32
N THR A 160 -27.51 16.65 14.40
CA THR A 160 -28.40 17.71 14.92
C THR A 160 -29.66 17.87 14.08
N VAL A 161 -29.54 17.89 12.77
CA VAL A 161 -30.68 17.95 11.85
C VAL A 161 -31.55 16.69 12.00
N GLY A 162 -30.94 15.50 12.13
CA GLY A 162 -31.65 14.24 12.35
C GLY A 162 -32.47 14.22 13.64
N VAL A 163 -31.98 14.79 14.74
CA VAL A 163 -32.69 14.91 16.02
C VAL A 163 -33.89 15.85 15.87
N LEU A 164 -33.71 17.01 15.24
CA LEU A 164 -34.82 17.97 14.99
C LEU A 164 -35.91 17.38 14.09
N GLN A 165 -35.51 16.70 13.03
CA GLN A 165 -36.44 16.00 12.14
C GLN A 165 -37.11 14.79 12.81
N GLY A 166 -36.44 14.14 13.76
CA GLY A 166 -36.95 12.99 14.50
C GLY A 166 -38.24 13.30 15.25
N VAL A 167 -38.33 14.46 15.88
CA VAL A 167 -39.54 14.91 16.57
C VAL A 167 -40.75 15.00 15.63
N ILE A 168 -40.56 15.62 14.46
CA ILE A 168 -41.61 15.76 13.45
C ILE A 168 -41.99 14.38 12.88
N ARG A 169 -41.00 13.54 12.59
CA ARG A 169 -41.21 12.20 12.05
C ARG A 169 -41.98 11.30 13.04
N ASN A 170 -41.66 11.37 14.32
CA ASN A 170 -42.34 10.60 15.35
C ASN A 170 -43.84 11.02 15.47
N ALA A 171 -44.12 12.31 15.35
CA ALA A 171 -45.53 12.80 15.31
C ALA A 171 -46.29 12.20 14.11
N VAL A 172 -45.70 12.17 12.94
CA VAL A 172 -46.29 11.57 11.74
C VAL A 172 -46.51 10.07 11.93
N TYR A 173 -45.55 9.34 12.49
CA TYR A 173 -45.68 7.90 12.76
C TYR A 173 -46.82 7.59 13.75
N VAL A 174 -47.03 8.43 14.78
CA VAL A 174 -48.13 8.25 15.73
C VAL A 174 -49.47 8.47 15.01
N LEU A 175 -49.59 9.48 14.17
CA LEU A 175 -50.80 9.73 13.39
C LEU A 175 -51.11 8.59 12.41
N ASP A 176 -50.08 8.06 11.77
CA ASP A 176 -50.24 6.94 10.83
C ASP A 176 -50.61 5.64 11.57
N ALA A 177 -50.05 5.39 12.74
CA ALA A 177 -50.46 4.26 13.60
C ALA A 177 -51.92 4.35 14.06
N ILE A 178 -52.40 5.55 14.43
CA ILE A 178 -53.81 5.78 14.78
C ILE A 178 -54.74 5.56 13.57
N ARG A 179 -54.30 5.97 12.38
CA ARG A 179 -55.05 5.74 11.14
C ARG A 179 -55.15 4.22 10.87
N GLN A 180 -54.03 3.47 10.94
CA GLN A 180 -54.05 2.03 10.72
C GLN A 180 -54.89 1.27 11.74
N GLN A 181 -54.91 1.71 13.01
CA GLN A 181 -55.80 1.13 14.01
C GLN A 181 -57.31 1.36 13.69
N LYS A 182 -57.64 2.52 13.13
CA LYS A 182 -59.05 2.81 12.73
C LYS A 182 -59.46 2.08 11.46
N GLU A 183 -58.50 1.77 10.57
CA GLU A 183 -58.79 1.01 9.34
C GLU A 183 -58.91 -0.48 9.61
N SER A 184 -58.33 -0.98 10.70
CA SER A 184 -58.35 -2.39 11.10
C SER A 184 -59.42 -2.74 12.16
N ALA A 185 -60.18 -1.75 12.64
CA ALA A 185 -61.33 -1.89 13.55
C ALA A 185 -62.66 -1.71 12.81
#